data_c8a5019f66cc1c7a84e0cd35578d2008
#
_entry.id   c8a5019f66cc1c7a84e0cd35578d2008
#
_cell.length_a   1.000
_cell.length_b   1.000
_cell.length_c   1.000
_cell.angle_alpha   90.00
_cell.angle_beta   90.00
_cell.angle_gamma   90.00
#
_symmetry.space_group_name_H-M   'P 1'
#
loop_
_entity.id
_entity.type
_entity.pdbx_description
1 polymer ?
#
loop_
_entity_poly.entity_id
_entity_poly.type
_entity_poly.pdbx_seq_one_letter_code
_entity_poly.pdbx_strand_id
1 'polypeptide(L)'
;MRSVSARAVTATVGAVPVEIRPAAVDDHDELYTAFSRIVGAGEGFPQQPPLTREDFDDYWIRHAAAVSVARFGGYLVGASYIKPNYVGRAAHIANAGYFVLAPYRSTGVGRTLVEHSLREARRLGFDAMMFNLVFESNPARALYRELGFDEVGRVPSAVDGEDAVIYWRSLEDIVLEESVLHGESLEGVAG
;
A
#
# COMPACT_ATOMS: atom_id res chain seq x y z
N MET A 1 1.12 -26.16 2.88
CA MET A 1 1.20 -24.68 2.97
C MET A 1 2.67 -24.31 2.80
N ARG A 2 3.06 -23.76 1.64
CA ARG A 2 4.44 -23.31 1.39
C ARG A 2 4.50 -21.82 1.66
N SER A 3 5.31 -21.42 2.65
CA SER A 3 5.62 -20.01 2.93
C SER A 3 6.34 -19.43 1.71
N VAL A 4 5.69 -18.52 1.01
CA VAL A 4 6.33 -17.72 -0.05
C VAL A 4 7.04 -16.57 0.65
N SER A 5 8.37 -16.64 0.69
CA SER A 5 9.21 -15.56 1.19
C SER A 5 9.05 -14.34 0.26
N ALA A 6 8.32 -13.33 0.72
CA ALA A 6 8.21 -12.07 0.00
C ALA A 6 9.57 -11.34 0.05
N ARG A 7 10.12 -11.06 -1.12
CA ARG A 7 11.38 -10.31 -1.27
C ARG A 7 11.16 -8.86 -0.86
N ALA A 8 11.99 -8.35 0.04
CA ALA A 8 12.01 -6.95 0.41
C ALA A 8 12.40 -6.09 -0.81
N VAL A 9 11.61 -5.07 -1.10
CA VAL A 9 11.94 -4.05 -2.11
C VAL A 9 12.65 -2.91 -1.41
N THR A 10 13.83 -2.53 -1.89
CA THR A 10 14.66 -1.51 -1.28
C THR A 10 14.62 -0.22 -2.09
N ALA A 11 14.20 0.87 -1.47
CA ALA A 11 14.39 2.24 -1.95
C ALA A 11 15.33 2.98 -1.01
N THR A 12 15.95 4.05 -1.48
CA THR A 12 16.92 4.81 -0.69
C THR A 12 16.34 6.16 -0.27
N VAL A 13 16.39 6.45 1.02
CA VAL A 13 16.22 7.80 1.56
C VAL A 13 17.61 8.29 1.96
N GLY A 14 18.20 9.16 1.14
CA GLY A 14 19.62 9.49 1.27
C GLY A 14 20.49 8.26 0.96
N ALA A 15 21.45 7.92 1.83
CA ALA A 15 22.35 6.76 1.67
C ALA A 15 21.84 5.47 2.34
N VAL A 16 20.66 5.49 2.99
CA VAL A 16 20.14 4.34 3.75
C VAL A 16 18.91 3.76 3.06
N PRO A 17 18.84 2.43 2.85
CA PRO A 17 17.71 1.79 2.20
C PRO A 17 16.47 1.75 3.12
N VAL A 18 15.31 2.04 2.53
CA VAL A 18 14.00 1.73 3.13
C VAL A 18 13.62 0.32 2.71
N GLU A 19 13.40 -0.54 3.68
CA GLU A 19 12.93 -1.90 3.46
C GLU A 19 11.40 -1.90 3.47
N ILE A 20 10.77 -2.46 2.41
CA ILE A 20 9.33 -2.74 2.41
C ILE A 20 9.14 -4.25 2.44
N ARG A 21 8.35 -4.71 3.40
CA ARG A 21 8.01 -6.12 3.59
C ARG A 21 6.56 -6.32 4.01
N PRO A 22 6.00 -7.52 3.86
CA PRO A 22 4.71 -7.84 4.47
C PRO A 22 4.72 -7.56 5.98
N ALA A 23 3.61 -7.03 6.48
CA ALA A 23 3.42 -6.87 7.91
C ALA A 23 3.32 -8.24 8.59
N ALA A 24 4.05 -8.42 9.69
CA ALA A 24 3.89 -9.53 10.62
C ALA A 24 2.85 -9.18 11.69
N VAL A 25 2.39 -10.17 12.43
CA VAL A 25 1.45 -9.95 13.54
C VAL A 25 2.04 -8.99 14.58
N ASP A 26 3.35 -9.10 14.84
CA ASP A 26 4.05 -8.22 15.78
C ASP A 26 4.13 -6.75 15.34
N ASP A 27 3.90 -6.45 14.06
CA ASP A 27 3.83 -5.08 13.56
C ASP A 27 2.48 -4.39 13.87
N HIS A 28 1.42 -5.15 14.17
CA HIS A 28 0.06 -4.63 14.24
C HIS A 28 -0.13 -3.57 15.35
N ASP A 29 0.54 -3.71 16.48
CA ASP A 29 0.43 -2.74 17.58
C ASP A 29 1.12 -1.41 17.24
N GLU A 30 2.27 -1.48 16.57
CA GLU A 30 2.97 -0.29 16.10
C GLU A 30 2.18 0.41 14.98
N LEU A 31 1.60 -0.36 14.04
CA LEU A 31 0.71 0.15 12.99
C LEU A 31 -0.51 0.85 13.58
N TYR A 32 -1.21 0.21 14.54
CA TYR A 32 -2.34 0.82 15.23
C TYR A 32 -1.97 2.14 15.89
N THR A 33 -0.85 2.14 16.64
CA THR A 33 -0.37 3.34 17.33
C THR A 33 -0.06 4.47 16.35
N ALA A 34 0.61 4.17 15.24
CA ALA A 34 0.94 5.14 14.21
C ALA A 34 -0.31 5.69 13.53
N PHE A 35 -1.22 4.81 13.12
CA PHE A 35 -2.45 5.19 12.42
C PHE A 35 -3.41 5.98 13.31
N SER A 36 -3.55 5.61 14.59
CA SER A 36 -4.37 6.35 15.56
C SER A 36 -3.91 7.80 15.73
N ARG A 37 -2.59 8.05 15.69
CA ARG A 37 -2.04 9.41 15.74
C ARG A 37 -2.39 10.21 14.48
N ILE A 38 -2.34 9.59 13.32
CA ILE A 38 -2.69 10.21 12.03
C ILE A 38 -4.17 10.57 12.01
N VAL A 39 -5.06 9.65 12.40
CA VAL A 39 -6.50 9.92 12.52
C VAL A 39 -6.77 11.01 13.55
N GLY A 40 -6.10 10.96 14.71
CA GLY A 40 -6.22 11.98 15.76
C GLY A 40 -5.78 13.38 15.32
N ALA A 41 -4.87 13.46 14.33
CA ALA A 41 -4.45 14.73 13.72
C ALA A 41 -5.35 15.17 12.54
N GLY A 42 -6.35 14.38 12.14
CA GLY A 42 -7.21 14.66 11.00
C GLY A 42 -6.49 14.58 9.65
N GLU A 43 -5.41 13.81 9.56
CA GLU A 43 -4.56 13.76 8.37
C GLU A 43 -4.96 12.64 7.41
N GLY A 44 -5.40 13.01 6.19
CA GLY A 44 -5.43 12.14 5.00
C GLY A 44 -6.39 10.97 5.00
N PHE A 45 -7.14 10.73 6.08
CA PHE A 45 -8.08 9.63 6.24
C PHE A 45 -9.41 10.11 6.81
N PRO A 46 -10.56 9.52 6.40
CA PRO A 46 -11.89 9.99 6.79
C PRO A 46 -12.37 9.48 8.15
N GLN A 47 -11.56 8.69 8.87
CA GLN A 47 -11.96 8.13 10.16
C GLN A 47 -12.09 9.22 11.24
N GLN A 48 -13.10 9.06 12.10
CA GLN A 48 -13.32 9.94 13.26
C GLN A 48 -12.45 9.51 14.45
N PRO A 49 -11.77 10.43 15.13
CA PRO A 49 -11.12 10.12 16.41
C PRO A 49 -12.14 10.00 17.56
N PRO A 50 -11.87 9.21 18.61
CA PRO A 50 -10.73 8.30 18.76
C PRO A 50 -10.90 7.04 17.94
N LEU A 51 -9.83 6.61 17.25
CA LEU A 51 -9.83 5.34 16.54
C LEU A 51 -9.70 4.19 17.56
N THR A 52 -10.64 3.25 17.56
CA THR A 52 -10.55 2.04 18.37
C THR A 52 -9.63 1.00 17.71
N ARG A 53 -9.16 0.01 18.49
CA ARG A 53 -8.39 -1.11 17.93
C ARG A 53 -9.25 -1.93 16.96
N GLU A 54 -10.53 -2.12 17.27
CA GLU A 54 -11.45 -2.86 16.40
C GLU A 54 -11.66 -2.17 15.06
N ASP A 55 -11.86 -0.84 15.05
CA ASP A 55 -11.97 -0.06 13.82
C ASP A 55 -10.69 -0.12 12.98
N PHE A 56 -9.53 -0.09 13.62
CA PHE A 56 -8.25 -0.27 12.94
C PHE A 56 -8.13 -1.65 12.33
N ASP A 57 -8.40 -2.70 13.09
CA ASP A 57 -8.31 -4.07 12.62
C ASP A 57 -9.28 -4.33 11.47
N ASP A 58 -10.49 -3.76 11.50
CA ASP A 58 -11.44 -3.84 10.40
C ASP A 58 -10.95 -3.10 9.14
N TYR A 59 -10.41 -1.93 9.32
CA TYR A 59 -10.03 -1.08 8.20
C TYR A 59 -8.72 -1.51 7.55
N TRP A 60 -7.71 -1.90 8.35
CA TRP A 60 -6.36 -2.19 7.89
C TRP A 60 -6.05 -3.68 7.72
N ILE A 61 -6.65 -4.55 8.55
CA ILE A 61 -6.19 -5.94 8.67
C ILE A 61 -7.22 -6.93 8.13
N ARG A 62 -8.46 -6.91 8.65
CA ARG A 62 -9.44 -7.98 8.46
C ARG A 62 -9.84 -8.22 7.00
N HIS A 63 -9.92 -7.17 6.20
CA HIS A 63 -10.34 -7.21 4.81
C HIS A 63 -9.20 -6.96 3.82
N ALA A 64 -7.98 -6.81 4.30
CA ALA A 64 -6.82 -6.60 3.45
C ALA A 64 -6.39 -7.91 2.77
N ALA A 65 -6.11 -7.82 1.47
CA ALA A 65 -5.43 -8.87 0.72
C ALA A 65 -3.92 -8.86 1.01
N ALA A 66 -3.36 -7.69 1.33
CA ALA A 66 -1.99 -7.52 1.80
C ALA A 66 -1.86 -6.26 2.66
N VAL A 67 -0.99 -6.33 3.67
CA VAL A 67 -0.51 -5.18 4.44
C VAL A 67 1.01 -5.18 4.37
N SER A 68 1.61 -4.02 4.08
CA SER A 68 3.06 -3.87 4.01
C SER A 68 3.53 -2.76 4.94
N VAL A 69 4.69 -2.97 5.56
CA VAL A 69 5.39 -1.97 6.38
C VAL A 69 6.64 -1.49 5.67
N ALA A 70 6.88 -0.18 5.72
CA ALA A 70 8.14 0.42 5.32
C ALA A 70 8.98 0.71 6.56
N ARG A 71 10.22 0.20 6.58
CA ARG A 71 11.14 0.35 7.71
C ARG A 71 12.44 0.99 7.29
N PHE A 72 12.97 1.85 8.14
CA PHE A 72 14.23 2.54 8.00
C PHE A 72 15.05 2.35 9.26
N GLY A 73 16.17 1.65 9.16
CA GLY A 73 16.97 1.31 10.34
C GLY A 73 16.20 0.52 11.40
N GLY A 74 15.24 -0.32 11.00
CA GLY A 74 14.36 -1.07 11.90
C GLY A 74 13.11 -0.32 12.38
N TYR A 75 13.04 1.01 12.25
CA TYR A 75 11.89 1.83 12.68
C TYR A 75 10.81 1.86 11.61
N LEU A 76 9.54 1.80 12.01
CA LEU A 76 8.40 2.03 11.11
C LEU A 76 8.43 3.47 10.61
N VAL A 77 8.38 3.64 9.28
CA VAL A 77 8.37 4.96 8.63
C VAL A 77 7.13 5.17 7.76
N GLY A 78 6.43 4.10 7.42
CA GLY A 78 5.19 4.13 6.65
C GLY A 78 4.58 2.75 6.51
N ALA A 79 3.38 2.70 5.97
CA ALA A 79 2.69 1.46 5.67
C ALA A 79 1.69 1.61 4.54
N SER A 80 1.26 0.48 3.99
CA SER A 80 0.18 0.38 3.03
C SER A 80 -0.68 -0.85 3.27
N TYR A 81 -1.95 -0.78 2.89
CA TYR A 81 -2.81 -1.95 2.71
C TYR A 81 -3.31 -2.03 1.27
N ILE A 82 -3.66 -3.23 0.83
CA ILE A 82 -4.36 -3.51 -0.43
C ILE A 82 -5.57 -4.36 -0.09
N LYS A 83 -6.73 -4.03 -0.64
CA LYS A 83 -7.97 -4.81 -0.49
C LYS A 83 -8.80 -4.73 -1.76
N PRO A 84 -9.74 -5.66 -2.01
CA PRO A 84 -10.74 -5.47 -3.05
C PRO A 84 -11.53 -4.19 -2.79
N ASN A 85 -11.70 -3.35 -3.84
CA ASN A 85 -12.49 -2.13 -3.72
C ASN A 85 -13.99 -2.44 -3.69
N TYR A 86 -14.38 -3.52 -4.34
CA TYR A 86 -15.76 -3.99 -4.47
C TYR A 86 -15.85 -5.49 -4.24
N VAL A 87 -17.08 -5.99 -4.11
CA VAL A 87 -17.37 -7.43 -3.99
C VAL A 87 -17.86 -8.02 -5.31
N GLY A 88 -17.86 -9.35 -5.40
CA GLY A 88 -18.42 -10.09 -6.55
C GLY A 88 -17.64 -9.83 -7.84
N ARG A 89 -18.35 -9.53 -8.93
CA ARG A 89 -17.73 -9.40 -10.26
C ARG A 89 -16.80 -8.21 -10.42
N ALA A 90 -16.84 -7.24 -9.52
CA ALA A 90 -15.95 -6.07 -9.50
C ALA A 90 -14.77 -6.23 -8.51
N ALA A 91 -14.60 -7.40 -7.89
CA ALA A 91 -13.53 -7.66 -6.92
C ALA A 91 -12.11 -7.68 -7.54
N HIS A 92 -12.00 -7.64 -8.87
CA HIS A 92 -10.75 -7.50 -9.59
C HIS A 92 -10.14 -6.08 -9.53
N ILE A 93 -10.88 -5.11 -8.99
CA ILE A 93 -10.40 -3.75 -8.76
C ILE A 93 -9.92 -3.64 -7.32
N ALA A 94 -8.64 -3.33 -7.12
CA ALA A 94 -8.07 -3.08 -5.80
C ALA A 94 -8.37 -1.66 -5.29
N ASN A 95 -8.37 -1.51 -3.98
CA ASN A 95 -8.18 -0.24 -3.27
C ASN A 95 -6.93 -0.35 -2.42
N ALA A 96 -6.24 0.77 -2.20
CA ALA A 96 -5.11 0.82 -1.30
C ALA A 96 -5.11 2.11 -0.48
N GLY A 97 -4.57 2.04 0.72
CA GLY A 97 -4.30 3.20 1.56
C GLY A 97 -2.85 3.22 2.01
N TYR A 98 -2.33 4.44 2.23
CA TYR A 98 -0.93 4.66 2.57
C TYR A 98 -0.80 5.69 3.66
N PHE A 99 0.13 5.49 4.56
CA PHE A 99 0.65 6.59 5.35
C PHE A 99 2.18 6.59 5.37
N VAL A 100 2.74 7.79 5.51
CA VAL A 100 4.16 8.01 5.78
C VAL A 100 4.25 8.92 7.00
N LEU A 101 5.02 8.51 8.01
CA LEU A 101 5.21 9.29 9.22
C LEU A 101 5.88 10.63 8.90
N ALA A 102 5.47 11.70 9.59
CA ALA A 102 5.84 13.07 9.29
C ALA A 102 7.34 13.32 9.06
N PRO A 103 8.28 12.76 9.86
CA PRO A 103 9.72 12.97 9.63
C PRO A 103 10.25 12.40 8.32
N TYR A 104 9.50 11.48 7.68
CA TYR A 104 9.92 10.76 6.47
C TYR A 104 9.12 11.16 5.22
N ARG A 105 8.24 12.16 5.32
CA ARG A 105 7.52 12.73 4.17
C ARG A 105 8.50 13.43 3.23
N SER A 106 8.18 13.44 1.95
CA SER A 106 9.03 14.04 0.88
C SER A 106 10.42 13.43 0.73
N THR A 107 10.66 12.23 1.28
CA THR A 107 11.94 11.51 1.19
C THR A 107 11.92 10.34 0.18
N GLY A 108 10.81 10.16 -0.56
CA GLY A 108 10.64 9.06 -1.51
C GLY A 108 9.90 7.83 -0.95
N VAL A 109 9.73 7.70 0.37
CA VAL A 109 9.04 6.56 1.01
C VAL A 109 7.65 6.36 0.45
N GLY A 110 6.87 7.45 0.27
CA GLY A 110 5.51 7.37 -0.29
C GLY A 110 5.50 6.82 -1.72
N ARG A 111 6.41 7.27 -2.59
CA ARG A 111 6.56 6.74 -3.95
C ARG A 111 6.84 5.25 -3.93
N THR A 112 7.80 4.82 -3.13
CA THR A 112 8.18 3.41 -3.04
C THR A 112 7.05 2.53 -2.53
N LEU A 113 6.26 3.00 -1.55
CA LEU A 113 5.07 2.29 -1.07
C LEU A 113 4.01 2.13 -2.17
N VAL A 114 3.71 3.20 -2.93
CA VAL A 114 2.73 3.13 -4.03
C VAL A 114 3.24 2.19 -5.13
N GLU A 115 4.47 2.34 -5.60
CA GLU A 115 5.06 1.46 -6.62
C GLU A 115 5.10 0.00 -6.17
N HIS A 116 5.42 -0.26 -4.89
CA HIS A 116 5.35 -1.60 -4.31
C HIS A 116 3.94 -2.15 -4.35
N SER A 117 2.95 -1.36 -3.93
CA SER A 117 1.55 -1.80 -3.90
C SER A 117 0.98 -2.08 -5.28
N LEU A 118 1.38 -1.35 -6.33
CA LEU A 118 0.98 -1.62 -7.70
C LEU A 118 1.46 -3.02 -8.15
N ARG A 119 2.75 -3.33 -7.90
CA ARG A 119 3.30 -4.66 -8.21
C ARG A 119 2.63 -5.76 -7.38
N GLU A 120 2.43 -5.51 -6.09
CA GLU A 120 1.81 -6.49 -5.20
C GLU A 120 0.34 -6.73 -5.55
N ALA A 121 -0.43 -5.68 -5.88
CA ALA A 121 -1.81 -5.82 -6.36
C ALA A 121 -1.88 -6.65 -7.65
N ARG A 122 -0.97 -6.39 -8.61
CA ARG A 122 -0.88 -7.20 -9.83
C ARG A 122 -0.53 -8.66 -9.53
N ARG A 123 0.41 -8.90 -8.61
CA ARG A 123 0.79 -10.25 -8.16
C ARG A 123 -0.36 -10.99 -7.48
N LEU A 124 -1.23 -10.28 -6.77
CA LEU A 124 -2.44 -10.80 -6.13
C LEU A 124 -3.60 -11.04 -7.12
N GLY A 125 -3.42 -10.69 -8.40
CA GLY A 125 -4.39 -10.94 -9.45
C GLY A 125 -5.41 -9.83 -9.65
N PHE A 126 -5.16 -8.63 -9.13
CA PHE A 126 -5.98 -7.46 -9.46
C PHE A 126 -5.62 -6.92 -10.85
N ASP A 127 -6.62 -6.43 -11.58
CA ASP A 127 -6.48 -5.86 -12.92
C ASP A 127 -6.38 -4.33 -12.92
N ALA A 128 -6.89 -3.69 -11.86
CA ALA A 128 -6.85 -2.25 -11.68
C ALA A 128 -6.73 -1.86 -10.21
N MET A 129 -6.30 -0.62 -9.96
CA MET A 129 -6.31 0.01 -8.64
C MET A 129 -7.12 1.30 -8.68
N MET A 130 -7.94 1.52 -7.65
CA MET A 130 -8.81 2.69 -7.53
C MET A 130 -8.76 3.27 -6.12
N PHE A 131 -8.57 4.58 -6.02
CA PHE A 131 -8.71 5.31 -4.76
C PHE A 131 -10.03 6.08 -4.76
N ASN A 132 -10.89 5.82 -3.79
CA ASN A 132 -12.25 6.34 -3.79
C ASN A 132 -12.35 7.76 -3.20
N LEU A 133 -11.41 8.16 -2.35
CA LEU A 133 -11.53 9.37 -1.54
C LEU A 133 -10.15 9.96 -1.25
N VAL A 134 -9.56 10.62 -2.24
CA VAL A 134 -8.31 11.36 -2.09
C VAL A 134 -8.65 12.83 -1.90
N PHE A 135 -8.39 13.40 -0.74
CA PHE A 135 -8.69 14.79 -0.42
C PHE A 135 -8.01 15.73 -1.42
N GLU A 136 -8.68 16.82 -1.78
CA GLU A 136 -8.14 17.76 -2.76
C GLU A 136 -6.81 18.38 -2.29
N SER A 137 -6.66 18.61 -1.00
CA SER A 137 -5.43 19.09 -0.35
C SER A 137 -4.31 18.04 -0.25
N ASN A 138 -4.58 16.75 -0.59
CA ASN A 138 -3.61 15.68 -0.39
C ASN A 138 -2.37 15.88 -1.30
N PRO A 139 -1.16 16.06 -0.74
CA PRO A 139 0.05 16.30 -1.53
C PRO A 139 0.45 15.12 -2.42
N ALA A 140 -0.06 13.90 -2.16
CA ALA A 140 0.23 12.72 -2.96
C ALA A 140 -0.47 12.71 -4.35
N ARG A 141 -1.38 13.65 -4.61
CA ARG A 141 -2.07 13.73 -5.92
C ARG A 141 -1.12 13.88 -7.11
N ALA A 142 -0.06 14.68 -6.96
CA ALA A 142 0.96 14.82 -8.01
C ALA A 142 1.65 13.47 -8.27
N LEU A 143 2.01 12.75 -7.22
CA LEU A 143 2.61 11.42 -7.30
C LEU A 143 1.68 10.40 -7.99
N TYR A 144 0.38 10.41 -7.69
CA TYR A 144 -0.56 9.49 -8.34
C TYR A 144 -0.62 9.72 -9.85
N ARG A 145 -0.69 10.98 -10.30
CA ARG A 145 -0.65 11.32 -11.73
C ARG A 145 0.66 10.88 -12.40
N GLU A 146 1.81 11.13 -11.76
CA GLU A 146 3.12 10.67 -12.25
C GLU A 146 3.21 9.14 -12.36
N LEU A 147 2.52 8.42 -11.48
CA LEU A 147 2.44 6.96 -11.49
C LEU A 147 1.32 6.43 -12.40
N GLY A 148 0.72 7.27 -13.25
CA GLY A 148 -0.25 6.86 -14.28
C GLY A 148 -1.67 6.63 -13.77
N PHE A 149 -2.05 7.22 -12.63
CA PHE A 149 -3.45 7.25 -12.22
C PHE A 149 -4.21 8.39 -12.92
N ASP A 150 -5.37 8.08 -13.44
CA ASP A 150 -6.33 9.04 -14.02
C ASP A 150 -7.32 9.53 -12.96
N GLU A 151 -7.67 10.82 -12.99
CA GLU A 151 -8.78 11.37 -12.22
C GLU A 151 -10.10 11.02 -12.93
N VAL A 152 -10.86 10.06 -12.39
CA VAL A 152 -12.08 9.55 -13.03
C VAL A 152 -13.36 10.08 -12.40
N GLY A 153 -13.26 10.84 -11.33
CA GLY A 153 -14.41 11.44 -10.67
C GLY A 153 -14.05 12.32 -9.49
N ARG A 154 -15.08 12.99 -8.96
CA ARG A 154 -14.97 13.90 -7.83
C ARG A 154 -16.21 13.78 -6.94
N VAL A 155 -16.01 13.83 -5.63
CA VAL A 155 -17.08 13.84 -4.62
C VAL A 155 -17.05 15.20 -3.95
N PRO A 156 -18.05 16.09 -4.19
CA PRO A 156 -18.11 17.39 -3.57
C PRO A 156 -18.32 17.29 -2.05
N SER A 157 -17.64 18.13 -1.29
CA SER A 157 -17.77 18.23 0.18
C SER A 157 -17.70 16.88 0.88
N ALA A 158 -16.78 16.03 0.44
CA ALA A 158 -16.68 14.63 0.84
C ALA A 158 -16.29 14.45 2.33
N VAL A 159 -15.37 15.29 2.82
CA VAL A 159 -14.90 15.24 4.21
C VAL A 159 -14.67 16.66 4.72
N ASP A 160 -15.32 17.04 5.80
CA ASP A 160 -15.21 18.36 6.45
C ASP A 160 -15.37 19.56 5.49
N GLY A 161 -16.21 19.40 4.46
CA GLY A 161 -16.45 20.39 3.42
C GLY A 161 -15.41 20.42 2.28
N GLU A 162 -14.39 19.62 2.36
CA GLU A 162 -13.39 19.46 1.30
C GLU A 162 -13.84 18.46 0.26
N ASP A 163 -13.58 18.73 -1.02
CA ASP A 163 -13.81 17.79 -2.11
C ASP A 163 -12.80 16.64 -2.07
N ALA A 164 -13.23 15.47 -2.56
CA ALA A 164 -12.34 14.35 -2.79
C ALA A 164 -12.31 13.93 -4.25
N VAL A 165 -11.17 13.47 -4.71
CA VAL A 165 -10.93 13.00 -6.07
C VAL A 165 -10.86 11.49 -6.09
N ILE A 166 -11.46 10.89 -7.13
CA ILE A 166 -11.42 9.47 -7.40
C ILE A 166 -10.34 9.22 -8.46
N TYR A 167 -9.37 8.38 -8.11
CA TYR A 167 -8.29 7.98 -9.00
C TYR A 167 -8.45 6.53 -9.43
N TRP A 168 -8.12 6.24 -10.69
CA TRP A 168 -8.14 4.89 -11.24
C TRP A 168 -6.89 4.64 -12.10
N ARG A 169 -6.35 3.42 -12.07
CA ARG A 169 -5.27 2.97 -12.93
C ARG A 169 -5.43 1.50 -13.31
N SER A 170 -5.20 1.15 -14.61
CA SER A 170 -4.96 -0.24 -15.03
C SER A 170 -3.64 -0.76 -14.46
N LEU A 171 -3.57 -2.06 -14.15
CA LEU A 171 -2.35 -2.74 -13.74
C LEU A 171 -1.77 -3.65 -14.84
N GLU A 172 -2.32 -3.61 -16.05
CA GLU A 172 -1.90 -4.49 -17.16
C GLU A 172 -0.45 -4.22 -17.60
N ASP A 173 -0.01 -2.96 -17.51
CA ASP A 173 1.34 -2.53 -17.84
C ASP A 173 2.38 -2.83 -16.76
N ILE A 174 1.94 -3.28 -15.59
CA ILE A 174 2.84 -3.62 -14.48
C ILE A 174 3.53 -4.96 -14.76
N VAL A 175 4.83 -4.87 -15.05
CA VAL A 175 5.66 -6.05 -15.27
C VAL A 175 6.04 -6.66 -13.92
N LEU A 176 5.73 -7.94 -13.74
CA LEU A 176 6.22 -8.73 -12.61
C LEU A 176 7.56 -9.34 -13.01
N GLU A 177 8.62 -9.10 -12.22
CA GLU A 177 9.86 -9.85 -12.38
C GLU A 177 9.58 -11.32 -12.17
N GLU A 178 9.85 -12.15 -13.20
CA GLU A 178 9.77 -13.59 -13.08
C GLU A 178 10.78 -14.04 -12.02
N SER A 179 10.30 -14.81 -11.04
CA SER A 179 11.19 -15.53 -10.12
C SER A 179 11.99 -16.53 -10.95
N VAL A 180 13.26 -16.23 -11.20
CA VAL A 180 14.18 -17.18 -11.84
C VAL A 180 14.29 -18.39 -10.92
N LEU A 181 13.44 -19.38 -11.17
CA LEU A 181 13.63 -20.72 -10.63
C LEU A 181 14.93 -21.24 -11.26
N HIS A 182 16.02 -21.20 -10.53
CA HIS A 182 17.19 -22.00 -10.85
C HIS A 182 16.75 -23.47 -10.75
N GLY A 183 16.38 -24.01 -11.89
CA GLY A 183 16.30 -25.46 -12.07
C GLY A 183 17.70 -26.02 -11.95
N GLU A 184 18.06 -26.52 -10.78
CA GLU A 184 19.15 -27.47 -10.67
C GLU A 184 18.72 -28.71 -11.43
N SER A 185 19.26 -28.84 -12.64
CA SER A 185 19.23 -30.07 -13.41
C SER A 185 20.00 -31.12 -12.60
N LEU A 186 19.28 -32.06 -12.01
CA LEU A 186 19.86 -33.32 -11.59
C LEU A 186 20.11 -34.16 -12.83
N GLU A 187 21.20 -33.88 -13.53
CA GLU A 187 21.79 -34.82 -14.47
C GLU A 187 22.81 -35.70 -13.75
N GLY A 188 22.54 -36.99 -13.76
CA GLY A 188 23.56 -38.03 -13.90
C GLY A 188 24.22 -38.56 -12.63
N VAL A 189 23.66 -39.64 -12.07
CA VAL A 189 24.52 -40.73 -11.64
C VAL A 189 23.90 -42.02 -12.17
N ALA A 190 24.36 -42.41 -13.36
CA ALA A 190 24.35 -43.81 -13.79
C ALA A 190 25.79 -44.28 -13.69
N GLY A 191 26.02 -45.32 -12.89
CA GLY A 191 27.30 -45.99 -12.72
C GLY A 191 27.17 -47.15 -11.73
#